data_ee18842f47f80621ff3de758c5ab1a1a
#
_entry.id   ee18842f47f80621ff3de758c5ab1a1a
#
_cell.length_a   1.000
_cell.length_b   1.000
_cell.length_c   1.000
_cell.angle_alpha   90.00
_cell.angle_beta   90.00
_cell.angle_gamma   90.00
#
_symmetry.space_group_name_H-M   'P 1'
#
loop_
_entity.id
_entity.type
_entity.pdbx_description
1 polymer ?
#
loop_
_entity_poly.entity_id
_entity_poly.type
_entity_poly.pdbx_seq_one_letter_code
_entity_poly.pdbx_strand_id
1 'polypeptide(L)'
;TLKKFNKINTSELIDEGILIWFPGPESYTGEDMAEIHVHGSVAVVRAILNQFSKMENCRLAEPGEFTKIAFQNEKINLLKAESISDLVSAETEIQRQQAVKIMSGKSSEKFNSLREKLLKILSNVEAKIDFPDEDLPDDVVKNIKNDSENIRSEIQKILNDQKVGERIREGFKIAIIGPANVGKSSLLNYLSNRDVAIVSEVAGTTRDVVEAHLNLDGYPVVVSDTAGIRESKDEIEKKGIKLALSRAE
;
A
#
# COMPACT_ATOMS: atom_id res chain seq x y z
N THR A 1 26.84 18.06 1.21
CA THR A 1 28.13 18.33 1.86
C THR A 1 28.11 17.83 3.29
N LEU A 2 29.28 17.45 3.85
CA LEU A 2 29.43 17.11 5.27
C LEU A 2 29.19 18.37 6.12
N LYS A 3 28.38 18.24 7.17
CA LYS A 3 27.98 19.33 8.07
C LYS A 3 27.98 18.85 9.52
N LYS A 4 28.22 19.82 10.44
CA LYS A 4 28.00 19.63 11.87
C LYS A 4 26.63 20.15 12.26
N PHE A 5 25.86 19.33 12.94
CA PHE A 5 24.54 19.68 13.41
C PHE A 5 24.62 20.02 14.91
N ASN A 6 24.31 21.25 15.25
CA ASN A 6 24.43 21.75 16.62
C ASN A 6 23.05 22.12 17.16
N LYS A 7 22.90 22.14 18.49
CA LYS A 7 21.75 22.73 19.13
C LYS A 7 21.69 24.23 18.90
N ILE A 8 20.54 24.76 18.56
CA ILE A 8 20.34 26.17 18.17
C ILE A 8 20.81 27.12 19.27
N ASN A 9 20.51 26.82 20.56
CA ASN A 9 20.73 27.78 21.66
C ASN A 9 22.07 27.59 22.38
N THR A 10 22.76 26.46 22.26
CA THR A 10 23.96 26.13 23.04
C THR A 10 25.19 25.86 22.21
N SER A 11 25.06 25.79 20.89
CA SER A 11 26.11 25.37 19.95
C SER A 11 26.71 23.97 20.26
N GLU A 12 26.09 23.21 21.17
CA GLU A 12 26.48 21.85 21.49
C GLU A 12 26.30 20.96 20.27
N LEU A 13 27.35 20.20 19.92
CA LEU A 13 27.31 19.29 18.78
C LEU A 13 26.33 18.14 19.05
N ILE A 14 25.38 17.94 18.15
CA ILE A 14 24.47 16.79 18.16
C ILE A 14 25.07 15.64 17.36
N ASP A 15 25.50 15.93 16.11
CA ASP A 15 26.06 14.93 15.21
C ASP A 15 26.79 15.59 14.03
N GLU A 16 27.58 14.80 13.31
CA GLU A 16 28.16 15.15 12.00
C GLU A 16 27.53 14.28 10.93
N GLY A 17 27.08 14.87 9.83
CA GLY A 17 26.38 14.12 8.79
C GLY A 17 26.33 14.86 7.45
N ILE A 18 25.55 14.36 6.53
CA ILE A 18 25.43 14.89 5.18
C ILE A 18 24.15 15.71 5.08
N LEU A 19 24.26 16.93 4.56
CA LEU A 19 23.11 17.74 4.16
C LEU A 19 23.06 17.77 2.64
N ILE A 20 21.91 17.36 2.10
CA ILE A 20 21.61 17.39 0.67
C ILE A 20 20.45 18.35 0.46
N TRP A 21 20.55 19.23 -0.53
CA TRP A 21 19.52 20.15 -0.94
C TRP A 21 18.97 19.75 -2.31
N PHE A 22 17.67 19.70 -2.43
CA PHE A 22 16.93 19.41 -3.64
C PHE A 22 16.03 20.61 -3.97
N PRO A 23 16.44 21.47 -4.92
CA PRO A 23 15.58 22.58 -5.32
C PRO A 23 14.35 22.10 -6.08
N GLY A 24 13.22 22.72 -5.87
CA GLY A 24 12.04 22.54 -6.71
C GLY A 24 12.29 23.07 -8.13
N PRO A 25 11.64 22.54 -9.15
CA PRO A 25 10.68 21.41 -9.11
C PRO A 25 11.31 20.01 -9.15
N GLU A 26 12.66 19.90 -9.17
CA GLU A 26 13.38 18.61 -9.36
C GLU A 26 13.53 17.80 -8.05
N SER A 27 12.71 18.08 -7.04
CA SER A 27 12.63 17.33 -5.79
C SER A 27 11.54 16.25 -5.84
N TYR A 28 11.49 15.41 -4.79
CA TYR A 28 10.44 14.39 -4.65
C TYR A 28 9.03 15.00 -4.56
N THR A 29 8.86 16.08 -3.79
CA THR A 29 7.58 16.74 -3.62
C THR A 29 7.28 17.79 -4.71
N GLY A 30 8.29 18.18 -5.50
CA GLY A 30 8.19 19.32 -6.42
C GLY A 30 8.46 20.67 -5.73
N GLU A 31 8.63 20.68 -4.41
CA GLU A 31 8.99 21.86 -3.63
C GLU A 31 10.46 21.78 -3.20
N ASP A 32 11.01 22.88 -2.66
CA ASP A 32 12.34 22.86 -2.10
C ASP A 32 12.44 21.86 -0.94
N MET A 33 13.40 20.95 -1.00
CA MET A 33 13.60 19.91 0.02
C MET A 33 15.03 19.86 0.50
N ALA A 34 15.21 19.47 1.76
CA ALA A 34 16.51 19.14 2.32
C ALA A 34 16.47 17.77 2.99
N GLU A 35 17.49 16.98 2.77
CA GLU A 35 17.71 15.72 3.49
C GLU A 35 18.91 15.83 4.41
N ILE A 36 18.76 15.34 5.63
CA ILE A 36 19.78 15.30 6.64
C ILE A 36 20.09 13.84 6.98
N HIS A 37 21.26 13.39 6.58
CA HIS A 37 21.73 12.04 6.83
C HIS A 37 22.65 12.06 8.05
N VAL A 38 22.24 11.41 9.12
CA VAL A 38 22.93 11.37 10.43
C VAL A 38 23.13 9.94 10.88
N HIS A 39 23.88 9.74 11.97
CA HIS A 39 23.98 8.43 12.58
C HIS A 39 22.60 7.96 13.09
N GLY A 40 22.27 6.69 12.79
CA GLY A 40 20.93 6.13 12.93
C GLY A 40 20.44 5.85 14.37
N SER A 41 21.00 6.49 15.38
CA SER A 41 20.52 6.31 16.74
C SER A 41 19.21 7.10 16.97
N VAL A 42 18.28 6.49 17.69
CA VAL A 42 17.00 7.13 18.06
C VAL A 42 17.24 8.45 18.81
N ALA A 43 18.31 8.54 19.60
CA ALA A 43 18.65 9.73 20.36
C ALA A 43 19.08 10.90 19.44
N VAL A 44 19.89 10.64 18.41
CA VAL A 44 20.34 11.66 17.45
C VAL A 44 19.15 12.15 16.63
N VAL A 45 18.33 11.23 16.08
CA VAL A 45 17.15 11.59 15.29
C VAL A 45 16.19 12.45 16.12
N ARG A 46 15.88 12.05 17.36
CA ARG A 46 15.03 12.83 18.26
C ARG A 46 15.62 14.20 18.59
N ALA A 47 16.93 14.27 18.83
CA ALA A 47 17.59 15.55 19.15
C ALA A 47 17.47 16.53 17.96
N ILE A 48 17.65 16.09 16.73
CA ILE A 48 17.51 16.90 15.52
C ILE A 48 16.06 17.33 15.33
N LEU A 49 15.10 16.42 15.38
CA LEU A 49 13.68 16.73 15.25
C LEU A 49 13.23 17.74 16.31
N ASN A 50 13.73 17.63 17.54
CA ASN A 50 13.47 18.61 18.60
C ASN A 50 14.07 20.01 18.33
N GLN A 51 15.12 20.13 17.50
CA GLN A 51 15.59 21.45 17.09
C GLN A 51 14.64 22.06 16.05
N PHE A 52 14.21 21.27 15.06
CA PHE A 52 13.26 21.75 14.05
C PHE A 52 11.91 22.16 14.65
N SER A 53 11.39 21.40 15.63
CA SER A 53 10.13 21.74 16.28
C SER A 53 10.15 23.06 17.09
N LYS A 54 11.35 23.63 17.36
CA LYS A 54 11.52 24.93 18.01
C LYS A 54 11.64 26.09 17.02
N MET A 55 11.77 25.77 15.74
CA MET A 55 11.85 26.80 14.69
C MET A 55 10.45 27.26 14.33
N GLU A 56 10.27 28.56 14.11
CA GLU A 56 9.02 29.10 13.60
C GLU A 56 8.69 28.45 12.23
N ASN A 57 7.42 28.13 12.03
CA ASN A 57 6.88 27.52 10.80
C ASN A 57 7.37 26.09 10.51
N CYS A 58 8.00 25.41 11.48
CA CYS A 58 8.35 24.00 11.37
C CYS A 58 7.45 23.14 12.26
N ARG A 59 6.99 22.02 11.73
CA ARG A 59 6.28 20.99 12.46
C ARG A 59 6.69 19.59 11.98
N LEU A 60 6.37 18.58 12.74
CA LEU A 60 6.49 17.21 12.26
C LEU A 60 5.48 16.95 11.16
N ALA A 61 5.92 16.27 10.12
CA ALA A 61 5.04 15.80 9.06
C ALA A 61 4.15 14.65 9.55
N GLU A 62 2.93 14.58 9.00
CA GLU A 62 2.05 13.43 9.19
C GLU A 62 2.55 12.24 8.35
N PRO A 63 2.23 11.00 8.74
CA PRO A 63 2.55 9.83 7.93
C PRO A 63 2.03 9.97 6.50
N GLY A 64 2.90 9.80 5.50
CA GLY A 64 2.55 9.93 4.08
C GLY A 64 2.44 11.36 3.53
N GLU A 65 2.68 12.40 4.35
CA GLU A 65 2.49 13.79 3.93
C GLU A 65 3.38 14.19 2.74
N PHE A 66 4.64 13.77 2.71
CA PHE A 66 5.53 14.04 1.57
C PHE A 66 5.00 13.41 0.27
N THR A 67 4.47 12.20 0.34
CA THR A 67 3.87 11.51 -0.81
C THR A 67 2.57 12.21 -1.25
N LYS A 68 1.78 12.71 -0.29
CA LYS A 68 0.58 13.49 -0.58
C LYS A 68 0.92 14.79 -1.32
N ILE A 69 1.95 15.52 -0.89
CA ILE A 69 2.42 16.75 -1.56
C ILE A 69 2.93 16.42 -2.97
N ALA A 70 3.72 15.34 -3.11
CA ALA A 70 4.19 14.89 -4.41
C ALA A 70 3.04 14.56 -5.37
N PHE A 71 1.96 13.95 -4.87
CA PHE A 71 0.75 13.68 -5.65
C PHE A 71 0.01 14.99 -6.02
N GLN A 72 -0.16 15.92 -5.07
CA GLN A 72 -0.81 17.23 -5.31
C GLN A 72 -0.05 18.08 -6.33
N ASN A 73 1.27 17.98 -6.36
CA ASN A 73 2.14 18.65 -7.31
C ASN A 73 2.39 17.85 -8.59
N GLU A 74 1.56 16.84 -8.87
CA GLU A 74 1.59 16.00 -10.08
C GLU A 74 2.94 15.30 -10.36
N LYS A 75 3.81 15.16 -9.34
CA LYS A 75 5.10 14.46 -9.46
C LYS A 75 4.91 12.94 -9.53
N ILE A 76 3.83 12.45 -8.92
CA ILE A 76 3.44 11.04 -8.92
C ILE A 76 1.93 10.92 -9.12
N ASN A 77 1.47 9.82 -9.70
CA ASN A 77 0.06 9.48 -9.77
C ASN A 77 -0.39 8.66 -8.55
N LEU A 78 -1.70 8.45 -8.40
CA LEU A 78 -2.27 7.75 -7.26
C LEU A 78 -1.76 6.30 -7.13
N LEU A 79 -1.64 5.57 -8.26
CA LEU A 79 -1.10 4.20 -8.25
C LEU A 79 0.32 4.14 -7.71
N LYS A 80 1.15 5.13 -8.05
CA LYS A 80 2.52 5.22 -7.53
C LYS A 80 2.52 5.57 -6.04
N ALA A 81 1.62 6.46 -5.58
CA ALA A 81 1.48 6.79 -4.17
C ALA A 81 1.05 5.55 -3.35
N GLU A 82 0.07 4.79 -3.82
CA GLU A 82 -0.36 3.54 -3.19
C GLU A 82 0.76 2.49 -3.20
N SER A 83 1.49 2.35 -4.31
CA SER A 83 2.60 1.38 -4.39
C SER A 83 3.78 1.72 -3.47
N ILE A 84 4.00 2.99 -3.16
CA ILE A 84 4.99 3.41 -2.17
C ILE A 84 4.54 2.96 -0.77
N SER A 85 3.26 3.12 -0.42
CA SER A 85 2.70 2.62 0.83
C SER A 85 2.83 1.09 0.93
N ASP A 86 2.48 0.38 -0.14
CA ASP A 86 2.62 -1.08 -0.20
C ASP A 86 4.09 -1.53 -0.06
N LEU A 87 5.02 -0.79 -0.68
CA LEU A 87 6.45 -1.09 -0.59
C LEU A 87 7.00 -0.90 0.83
N VAL A 88 6.57 0.17 1.51
CA VAL A 88 6.97 0.45 2.91
C VAL A 88 6.40 -0.60 3.86
N SER A 89 5.19 -1.11 3.57
CA SER A 89 4.51 -2.12 4.38
C SER A 89 4.83 -3.56 3.96
N ALA A 90 5.65 -3.76 2.92
CA ALA A 90 5.97 -5.09 2.43
C ALA A 90 6.82 -5.87 3.44
N GLU A 91 6.32 -7.01 3.86
CA GLU A 91 6.96 -7.92 4.81
C GLU A 91 7.63 -9.12 4.10
N THR A 92 7.26 -9.35 2.83
CA THR A 92 7.78 -10.47 2.04
C THR A 92 8.34 -10.02 0.70
N GLU A 93 9.21 -10.85 0.11
CA GLU A 93 9.84 -10.56 -1.18
C GLU A 93 8.80 -10.44 -2.30
N ILE A 94 7.75 -11.25 -2.28
CA ILE A 94 6.70 -11.21 -3.30
C ILE A 94 5.89 -9.90 -3.19
N GLN A 95 5.58 -9.42 -1.97
CA GLN A 95 4.94 -8.11 -1.76
C GLN A 95 5.84 -6.98 -2.29
N ARG A 96 7.13 -7.01 -1.94
CA ARG A 96 8.10 -6.02 -2.42
C ARG A 96 8.16 -5.98 -3.95
N GLN A 97 8.26 -7.13 -4.60
CA GLN A 97 8.29 -7.24 -6.07
C GLN A 97 7.01 -6.70 -6.70
N GLN A 98 5.85 -7.02 -6.15
CA GLN A 98 4.57 -6.52 -6.63
C GLN A 98 4.49 -4.99 -6.51
N ALA A 99 4.83 -4.43 -5.35
CA ALA A 99 4.84 -2.98 -5.14
C ALA A 99 5.77 -2.26 -6.12
N VAL A 100 7.01 -2.74 -6.30
CA VAL A 100 7.96 -2.19 -7.27
C VAL A 100 7.44 -2.30 -8.70
N LYS A 101 6.80 -3.41 -9.07
CA LYS A 101 6.20 -3.59 -10.40
C LYS A 101 5.10 -2.55 -10.69
N ILE A 102 4.25 -2.23 -9.70
CA ILE A 102 3.22 -1.19 -9.82
C ILE A 102 3.90 0.18 -9.88
N MET A 103 4.86 0.45 -9.00
CA MET A 103 5.62 1.70 -8.93
C MET A 103 6.37 2.01 -10.24
N SER A 104 6.84 0.98 -10.96
CA SER A 104 7.54 1.13 -12.25
C SER A 104 6.65 1.58 -13.41
N GLY A 105 5.33 1.74 -13.20
CA GLY A 105 4.40 2.29 -14.18
C GLY A 105 3.70 1.28 -15.08
N LYS A 106 4.03 -0.02 -15.02
CA LYS A 106 3.41 -1.06 -15.88
C LYS A 106 1.88 -1.12 -15.74
N SER A 107 1.36 -0.91 -14.53
CA SER A 107 -0.08 -0.83 -14.30
C SER A 107 -0.67 0.47 -14.83
N SER A 108 0.03 1.59 -14.69
CA SER A 108 -0.38 2.89 -15.22
C SER A 108 -0.49 2.87 -16.75
N GLU A 109 0.44 2.23 -17.46
CA GLU A 109 0.38 2.07 -18.93
C GLU A 109 -0.90 1.36 -19.38
N LYS A 110 -1.31 0.31 -18.65
CA LYS A 110 -2.52 -0.44 -18.94
C LYS A 110 -3.78 0.42 -18.75
N PHE A 111 -3.86 1.17 -17.66
CA PHE A 111 -4.99 2.08 -17.41
C PHE A 111 -5.01 3.25 -18.38
N ASN A 112 -3.86 3.79 -18.77
CA ASN A 112 -3.77 4.82 -19.81
C ASN A 112 -4.25 4.30 -21.16
N SER A 113 -3.89 3.07 -21.53
CA SER A 113 -4.39 2.44 -22.76
C SER A 113 -5.93 2.31 -22.75
N LEU A 114 -6.51 1.87 -21.62
CA LEU A 114 -7.98 1.82 -21.48
C LEU A 114 -8.62 3.21 -21.56
N ARG A 115 -7.99 4.22 -20.93
CA ARG A 115 -8.45 5.61 -21.00
C ARG A 115 -8.47 6.13 -22.43
N GLU A 116 -7.41 5.93 -23.21
CA GLU A 116 -7.34 6.37 -24.61
C GLU A 116 -8.43 5.69 -25.46
N LYS A 117 -8.67 4.39 -25.27
CA LYS A 117 -9.76 3.66 -25.94
C LYS A 117 -11.12 4.26 -25.59
N LEU A 118 -11.37 4.58 -24.31
CA LEU A 118 -12.62 5.20 -23.85
C LEU A 118 -12.80 6.61 -24.41
N LEU A 119 -11.74 7.44 -24.44
CA LEU A 119 -11.78 8.77 -25.04
C LEU A 119 -12.13 8.72 -26.52
N LYS A 120 -11.58 7.75 -27.26
CA LYS A 120 -11.92 7.55 -28.68
C LYS A 120 -13.40 7.22 -28.86
N ILE A 121 -13.96 6.35 -28.01
CA ILE A 121 -15.40 6.03 -28.07
C ILE A 121 -16.23 7.27 -27.75
N LEU A 122 -15.87 8.01 -26.70
CA LEU A 122 -16.57 9.23 -26.28
C LEU A 122 -16.56 10.27 -27.44
N SER A 123 -15.42 10.51 -28.05
CA SER A 123 -15.29 11.42 -29.18
C SER A 123 -16.21 11.03 -30.36
N ASN A 124 -16.31 9.72 -30.67
CA ASN A 124 -17.22 9.24 -31.72
C ASN A 124 -18.70 9.42 -31.34
N VAL A 125 -19.06 9.29 -30.06
CA VAL A 125 -20.42 9.54 -29.56
C VAL A 125 -20.76 11.03 -29.62
N GLU A 126 -19.85 11.89 -29.16
CA GLU A 126 -20.02 13.36 -29.24
C GLU A 126 -20.19 13.83 -30.69
N ALA A 127 -19.33 13.34 -31.61
CA ALA A 127 -19.47 13.67 -33.03
C ALA A 127 -20.85 13.30 -33.57
N LYS A 128 -21.45 12.18 -33.15
CA LYS A 128 -22.78 11.78 -33.57
C LYS A 128 -23.90 12.65 -32.98
N ILE A 129 -23.68 13.23 -31.82
CA ILE A 129 -24.62 14.16 -31.14
C ILE A 129 -24.53 15.55 -31.74
N ASP A 130 -23.31 16.04 -31.95
CA ASP A 130 -23.07 17.42 -32.41
C ASP A 130 -23.33 17.61 -33.91
N PHE A 131 -23.19 16.55 -34.69
CA PHE A 131 -23.38 16.57 -36.17
C PHE A 131 -24.47 15.57 -36.60
N PRO A 132 -25.73 15.74 -36.18
CA PRO A 132 -26.79 14.77 -36.45
C PRO A 132 -27.19 14.70 -37.94
N ASP A 133 -26.98 15.82 -38.69
CA ASP A 133 -27.35 15.97 -40.09
C ASP A 133 -26.18 15.61 -41.04
N GLU A 134 -24.99 15.33 -40.53
CA GLU A 134 -23.89 14.86 -41.34
C GLU A 134 -23.96 13.34 -41.51
N ASP A 135 -23.75 12.87 -42.75
CA ASP A 135 -23.65 11.45 -43.10
C ASP A 135 -22.36 10.85 -42.53
N LEU A 136 -22.34 10.68 -41.16
CA LEU A 136 -21.29 9.91 -40.52
C LEU A 136 -21.35 8.46 -41.04
N PRO A 137 -20.21 7.86 -41.38
CA PRO A 137 -20.18 6.49 -41.85
C PRO A 137 -20.92 5.53 -40.92
N ASP A 138 -21.76 4.65 -41.47
CA ASP A 138 -22.49 3.63 -40.67
C ASP A 138 -21.61 2.80 -39.79
N ASP A 139 -20.33 2.68 -40.12
CA ASP A 139 -19.31 2.02 -39.34
C ASP A 139 -19.05 2.68 -37.99
N VAL A 140 -19.28 3.98 -37.80
CA VAL A 140 -19.00 4.70 -36.57
C VAL A 140 -19.84 4.14 -35.42
N VAL A 141 -21.14 3.96 -35.61
CA VAL A 141 -22.06 3.42 -34.56
C VAL A 141 -21.73 1.95 -34.25
N LYS A 142 -21.44 1.17 -35.29
CA LYS A 142 -21.06 -0.24 -35.14
C LYS A 142 -19.72 -0.38 -34.42
N ASN A 143 -18.76 0.49 -34.70
CA ASN A 143 -17.46 0.52 -34.03
C ASN A 143 -17.60 0.94 -32.57
N ILE A 144 -18.43 1.94 -32.22
CA ILE A 144 -18.71 2.32 -30.84
C ILE A 144 -19.14 1.10 -30.00
N LYS A 145 -20.10 0.31 -30.52
CA LYS A 145 -20.58 -0.89 -29.82
C LYS A 145 -19.48 -1.93 -29.64
N ASN A 146 -18.78 -2.27 -30.72
CA ASN A 146 -17.72 -3.27 -30.71
C ASN A 146 -16.57 -2.87 -29.78
N ASP A 147 -16.11 -1.62 -29.84
CA ASP A 147 -15.03 -1.10 -29.02
C ASP A 147 -15.44 -1.08 -27.55
N SER A 148 -16.68 -0.71 -27.23
CA SER A 148 -17.21 -0.76 -25.86
C SER A 148 -17.27 -2.18 -25.31
N GLU A 149 -17.68 -3.17 -26.10
CA GLU A 149 -17.70 -4.58 -25.72
C GLU A 149 -16.28 -5.14 -25.52
N ASN A 150 -15.34 -4.72 -26.35
CA ASN A 150 -13.92 -5.10 -26.21
C ASN A 150 -13.32 -4.57 -24.90
N ILE A 151 -13.55 -3.27 -24.59
CA ILE A 151 -13.08 -2.67 -23.34
C ILE A 151 -13.75 -3.35 -22.14
N ARG A 152 -15.06 -3.60 -22.19
CA ARG A 152 -15.77 -4.33 -21.13
C ARG A 152 -15.15 -5.70 -20.88
N SER A 153 -14.86 -6.45 -21.95
CA SER A 153 -14.23 -7.78 -21.84
C SER A 153 -12.82 -7.69 -21.25
N GLU A 154 -12.03 -6.67 -21.63
CA GLU A 154 -10.69 -6.43 -21.11
C GLU A 154 -10.72 -6.10 -19.60
N ILE A 155 -11.64 -5.22 -19.17
CA ILE A 155 -11.85 -4.89 -17.76
C ILE A 155 -12.31 -6.13 -16.99
N GLN A 156 -13.24 -6.91 -17.53
CA GLN A 156 -13.75 -8.12 -16.89
C GLN A 156 -12.66 -9.17 -16.66
N LYS A 157 -11.72 -9.31 -17.60
CA LYS A 157 -10.55 -10.20 -17.42
C LYS A 157 -9.65 -9.74 -16.27
N ILE A 158 -9.51 -8.42 -16.08
CA ILE A 158 -8.73 -7.85 -14.97
C ILE A 158 -9.43 -8.13 -13.64
N LEU A 159 -10.74 -7.94 -13.57
CA LEU A 159 -11.54 -8.17 -12.36
C LEU A 159 -11.64 -9.66 -11.97
N ASN A 160 -11.54 -10.55 -12.97
CA ASN A 160 -11.62 -12.00 -12.76
C ASN A 160 -10.26 -12.65 -12.47
N ASP A 161 -9.28 -11.90 -12.02
CA ASP A 161 -7.94 -12.40 -11.66
C ASP A 161 -7.91 -13.21 -10.34
N GLN A 162 -9.07 -13.56 -9.79
CA GLN A 162 -9.26 -14.26 -8.52
C GLN A 162 -8.67 -13.51 -7.31
N LYS A 163 -8.55 -12.19 -7.44
CA LYS A 163 -7.99 -11.31 -6.39
C LYS A 163 -6.56 -11.67 -5.97
N VAL A 164 -5.78 -12.24 -6.87
CA VAL A 164 -4.40 -12.66 -6.56
C VAL A 164 -3.57 -11.47 -6.08
N GLY A 165 -3.70 -10.31 -6.74
CA GLY A 165 -3.01 -9.09 -6.34
C GLY A 165 -3.37 -8.62 -4.94
N GLU A 166 -4.66 -8.65 -4.59
CA GLU A 166 -5.18 -8.29 -3.27
C GLU A 166 -4.67 -9.26 -2.19
N ARG A 167 -4.69 -10.57 -2.46
CA ARG A 167 -4.19 -11.60 -1.54
C ARG A 167 -2.67 -11.49 -1.30
N ILE A 168 -1.89 -11.11 -2.29
CA ILE A 168 -0.46 -10.85 -2.09
C ILE A 168 -0.26 -9.60 -1.22
N ARG A 169 -1.05 -8.55 -1.45
CA ARG A 169 -0.98 -7.31 -0.68
C ARG A 169 -1.36 -7.51 0.78
N GLU A 170 -2.53 -8.13 1.03
CA GLU A 170 -3.10 -8.29 2.37
C GLU A 170 -2.62 -9.54 3.11
N GLY A 171 -2.01 -10.47 2.41
CA GLY A 171 -1.68 -11.80 2.91
C GLY A 171 -2.81 -12.82 2.70
N PHE A 172 -2.42 -14.07 2.57
CA PHE A 172 -3.35 -15.20 2.50
C PHE A 172 -3.88 -15.49 3.89
N LYS A 173 -5.17 -15.23 4.14
CA LYS A 173 -5.79 -15.41 5.45
C LYS A 173 -6.11 -16.89 5.69
N ILE A 174 -5.51 -17.50 6.72
CA ILE A 174 -5.71 -18.88 7.12
C ILE A 174 -6.27 -18.91 8.54
N ALA A 175 -7.41 -19.60 8.73
CA ALA A 175 -7.98 -19.84 10.05
C ALA A 175 -7.72 -21.28 10.47
N ILE A 176 -7.16 -21.50 11.68
CA ILE A 176 -6.99 -22.83 12.26
C ILE A 176 -8.23 -23.18 13.05
N ILE A 177 -9.03 -24.14 12.55
CA ILE A 177 -10.32 -24.53 13.12
C ILE A 177 -10.21 -25.96 13.65
N GLY A 178 -10.81 -26.23 14.83
CA GLY A 178 -10.90 -27.57 15.42
C GLY A 178 -11.32 -27.54 16.87
N PRO A 179 -11.67 -28.70 17.48
CA PRO A 179 -12.09 -28.83 18.86
C PRO A 179 -11.03 -28.28 19.86
N ALA A 180 -11.43 -28.01 21.10
CA ALA A 180 -10.50 -27.62 22.14
C ALA A 180 -9.41 -28.70 22.39
N ASN A 181 -8.19 -28.27 22.69
CA ASN A 181 -7.03 -29.13 23.05
C ASN A 181 -6.52 -30.08 21.96
N VAL A 182 -6.83 -29.87 20.67
CA VAL A 182 -6.28 -30.69 19.57
C VAL A 182 -4.92 -30.21 19.04
N GLY A 183 -4.29 -29.22 19.69
CA GLY A 183 -2.96 -28.75 19.30
C GLY A 183 -2.95 -27.54 18.36
N LYS A 184 -4.06 -26.79 18.20
CA LYS A 184 -4.11 -25.58 17.35
C LYS A 184 -3.05 -24.56 17.72
N SER A 185 -2.99 -24.17 19.01
CA SER A 185 -2.00 -23.23 19.51
C SER A 185 -0.56 -23.79 19.43
N SER A 186 -0.40 -25.10 19.57
CA SER A 186 0.91 -25.75 19.39
C SER A 186 1.37 -25.69 17.91
N LEU A 187 0.44 -25.86 16.98
CA LEU A 187 0.71 -25.71 15.54
C LEU A 187 1.06 -24.24 15.22
N LEU A 188 0.30 -23.28 15.73
CA LEU A 188 0.58 -21.86 15.54
C LEU A 188 1.96 -21.49 16.11
N ASN A 189 2.26 -21.91 17.35
CA ASN A 189 3.56 -21.69 17.97
C ASN A 189 4.70 -22.36 17.19
N TYR A 190 4.48 -23.56 16.65
CA TYR A 190 5.46 -24.23 15.80
C TYR A 190 5.74 -23.49 14.52
N LEU A 191 4.70 -22.94 13.87
CA LEU A 191 4.82 -22.12 12.67
C LEU A 191 5.50 -20.76 13.00
N SER A 192 5.15 -20.17 14.13
CA SER A 192 5.70 -18.87 14.56
C SER A 192 7.15 -18.96 15.06
N ASN A 193 7.59 -20.10 15.57
CA ASN A 193 8.97 -20.31 16.06
C ASN A 193 9.97 -20.72 14.96
N ARG A 194 9.52 -20.91 13.73
CA ARG A 194 10.43 -21.04 12.59
C ARG A 194 10.81 -19.63 12.12
N ASP A 195 11.94 -19.50 11.40
CA ASP A 195 12.39 -18.26 10.72
C ASP A 195 11.35 -17.67 9.71
N VAL A 196 10.11 -18.11 9.84
CA VAL A 196 8.94 -17.84 9.01
C VAL A 196 8.05 -16.76 9.64
N ALA A 197 8.15 -16.53 10.97
CA ALA A 197 7.34 -15.53 11.64
C ALA A 197 7.90 -14.12 11.37
N ILE A 198 7.05 -13.27 10.86
CA ILE A 198 7.30 -11.84 10.74
C ILE A 198 6.82 -11.20 12.04
N VAL A 199 7.74 -10.69 12.84
CA VAL A 199 7.38 -9.94 14.06
C VAL A 199 6.99 -8.53 13.64
N SER A 200 5.71 -8.32 13.39
CA SER A 200 5.16 -6.98 13.21
C SER A 200 4.88 -6.37 14.59
N GLU A 201 5.70 -5.41 15.01
CA GLU A 201 5.38 -4.54 16.13
C GLU A 201 4.31 -3.50 15.72
N VAL A 202 3.13 -3.92 15.32
CA VAL A 202 2.00 -3.00 15.21
C VAL A 202 1.45 -2.76 16.62
N ALA A 203 2.03 -1.81 17.31
CA ALA A 203 1.51 -1.30 18.57
C ALA A 203 0.14 -0.64 18.31
N GLY A 204 -0.94 -1.28 18.74
CA GLY A 204 -2.24 -0.61 18.73
C GLY A 204 -3.51 -1.45 18.81
N THR A 205 -3.46 -2.77 18.77
CA THR A 205 -4.69 -3.59 18.86
C THR A 205 -4.67 -4.55 20.04
N THR A 206 -4.81 -3.97 21.24
CA THR A 206 -4.99 -4.71 22.48
C THR A 206 -6.45 -5.11 22.66
N ARG A 207 -7.02 -6.00 21.84
CA ARG A 207 -8.22 -6.78 22.23
C ARG A 207 -8.74 -7.81 21.24
N ASP A 208 -8.24 -7.91 20.01
CA ASP A 208 -8.86 -8.81 19.04
C ASP A 208 -7.82 -9.74 18.39
N VAL A 209 -8.10 -11.05 18.42
CA VAL A 209 -7.50 -12.15 17.67
C VAL A 209 -5.96 -12.06 17.52
N VAL A 210 -5.24 -12.97 18.16
CA VAL A 210 -3.80 -13.13 17.91
C VAL A 210 -3.60 -13.57 16.48
N GLU A 211 -3.17 -12.66 15.63
CA GLU A 211 -2.79 -12.92 14.24
C GLU A 211 -1.28 -13.14 14.19
N ALA A 212 -0.86 -14.22 13.52
CA ALA A 212 0.54 -14.46 13.24
C ALA A 212 0.81 -14.21 11.75
N HIS A 213 1.69 -13.24 11.46
CA HIS A 213 2.16 -12.97 10.12
C HIS A 213 3.33 -13.89 9.80
N LEU A 214 3.20 -14.67 8.75
CA LEU A 214 4.18 -15.67 8.34
C LEU A 214 4.65 -15.39 6.91
N ASN A 215 5.93 -15.65 6.67
CA ASN A 215 6.50 -15.69 5.33
C ASN A 215 6.64 -17.16 4.91
N LEU A 216 5.73 -17.65 4.11
CA LEU A 216 5.80 -18.99 3.57
C LEU A 216 6.37 -18.95 2.15
N ASP A 217 7.66 -19.20 2.04
CA ASP A 217 8.39 -19.24 0.76
C ASP A 217 8.21 -17.96 -0.08
N GLY A 218 8.24 -16.82 0.60
CA GLY A 218 8.05 -15.49 -0.01
C GLY A 218 6.59 -15.01 -0.04
N TYR A 219 5.61 -15.88 0.24
CA TYR A 219 4.20 -15.50 0.28
C TYR A 219 3.79 -15.01 1.68
N PRO A 220 3.10 -13.87 1.77
CA PRO A 220 2.56 -13.38 3.04
C PRO A 220 1.36 -14.21 3.45
N VAL A 221 1.40 -14.77 4.66
CA VAL A 221 0.30 -15.56 5.22
C VAL A 221 -0.07 -15.02 6.59
N VAL A 222 -1.34 -14.70 6.79
CA VAL A 222 -1.90 -14.27 8.06
C VAL A 222 -2.68 -15.42 8.68
N VAL A 223 -2.16 -15.97 9.77
CA VAL A 223 -2.82 -17.07 10.49
C VAL A 223 -3.52 -16.52 11.70
N SER A 224 -4.85 -16.66 11.75
CA SER A 224 -5.66 -16.24 12.88
C SER A 224 -5.87 -17.44 13.83
N ASP A 225 -5.50 -17.28 15.13
CA ASP A 225 -5.82 -18.26 16.18
C ASP A 225 -7.27 -18.06 16.62
N THR A 226 -8.12 -19.02 16.30
CA THR A 226 -9.50 -19.05 16.78
C THR A 226 -9.62 -19.51 18.26
N ALA A 227 -8.51 -19.90 18.90
CA ALA A 227 -8.50 -20.35 20.31
C ALA A 227 -8.51 -19.21 21.33
N GLY A 228 -8.21 -17.95 20.93
CA GLY A 228 -8.29 -16.75 21.79
C GLY A 228 -9.73 -16.32 22.11
N ILE A 229 -10.74 -16.93 21.47
CA ILE A 229 -12.17 -16.74 21.81
C ILE A 229 -12.53 -17.69 22.97
N ARG A 230 -11.82 -17.58 24.09
CA ARG A 230 -12.18 -18.26 25.33
C ARG A 230 -12.88 -17.26 26.24
N GLU A 231 -14.20 -17.40 26.31
CA GLU A 231 -15.06 -17.51 27.50
C GLU A 231 -16.51 -17.30 27.11
N SER A 232 -17.16 -18.36 26.81
CA SER A 232 -18.50 -18.75 27.24
C SER A 232 -19.17 -19.68 26.24
N LYS A 233 -19.56 -20.84 26.77
CA LYS A 233 -20.52 -21.86 26.33
C LYS A 233 -21.16 -21.69 24.93
N ASP A 234 -20.88 -22.69 24.06
CA ASP A 234 -21.65 -23.13 22.86
C ASP A 234 -22.10 -22.11 21.78
N GLU A 235 -22.52 -20.90 22.13
CA GLU A 235 -22.99 -19.92 21.14
C GLU A 235 -21.84 -19.13 20.49
N ILE A 236 -20.72 -18.97 21.17
CA ILE A 236 -19.57 -18.20 20.67
C ILE A 236 -18.76 -19.06 19.68
N GLU A 237 -18.67 -20.37 19.92
CA GLU A 237 -18.01 -21.29 19.01
C GLU A 237 -18.71 -21.32 17.65
N LYS A 238 -20.06 -21.31 17.63
CA LYS A 238 -20.87 -21.18 16.41
C LYS A 238 -20.70 -19.83 15.72
N LYS A 239 -20.57 -18.73 16.49
CA LYS A 239 -20.29 -17.40 15.93
C LYS A 239 -18.87 -17.29 15.38
N GLY A 240 -17.87 -17.87 16.07
CA GLY A 240 -16.48 -17.92 15.60
C GLY A 240 -16.31 -18.71 14.31
N ILE A 241 -16.94 -19.86 14.20
CA ILE A 241 -16.98 -20.69 12.98
C ILE A 241 -17.65 -19.92 11.83
N LYS A 242 -18.77 -19.26 12.12
CA LYS A 242 -19.50 -18.47 11.11
C LYS A 242 -18.72 -17.25 10.63
N LEU A 243 -17.97 -16.60 11.53
CA LEU A 243 -17.10 -15.47 11.21
C LEU A 243 -15.85 -15.94 10.43
N ALA A 244 -15.26 -17.09 10.81
CA ALA A 244 -14.13 -17.69 10.10
C ALA A 244 -14.54 -18.15 8.70
N LEU A 245 -15.73 -18.72 8.53
CA LEU A 245 -16.28 -19.11 7.23
C LEU A 245 -16.59 -17.88 6.35
N SER A 246 -17.14 -16.80 6.93
CA SER A 246 -17.41 -15.55 6.19
C SER A 246 -16.15 -14.76 5.81
N ARG A 247 -15.00 -15.06 6.44
CA ARG A 247 -13.70 -14.49 6.06
C ARG A 247 -12.92 -15.38 5.07
N ALA A 248 -13.37 -16.62 4.89
CA ALA A 248 -12.78 -17.56 3.93
C ALA A 248 -13.49 -17.53 2.54
N GLU A 249 -14.66 -16.90 2.45
CA GLU A 249 -15.35 -16.51 1.21
C GLU A 249 -14.86 -15.13 0.71
#